data_c9e3374acc5657c093a80ab7ab23b83f
#
_entry.id   c9e3374acc5657c093a80ab7ab23b83f
#
_cell.length_a   1.000
_cell.length_b   1.000
_cell.length_c   1.000
_cell.angle_alpha   90.00
_cell.angle_beta   90.00
_cell.angle_gamma   90.00
#
_symmetry.space_group_name_H-M   'P 1'
#
loop_
_entity.id
_entity.type
_entity.pdbx_description
1 polymer ?
#
loop_
_entity_poly.entity_id
_entity_poly.type
_entity_poly.pdbx_seq_one_letter_code
_entity_poly.pdbx_strand_id
1 'polypeptide(L)'
;MEMLINRDFPKRPEKNKLDELKSIGSATISAELKHLAGIEDSFMLGPKTCNPGQSIAGPAITLQFMPIREDYYKDEAEYQNVEEQLHRHALYLAEAGDIIVVDARGDFRSGVFGEMMVSYFQGKGGEGMIIDGCIRDSRKALETGLGIWSRGFTPNYHIQTGIFPFSVNHPIACGGRLVFPGDII
;
A
#
# COMPACT_ATOMS: atom_id res chain seq x y z
N MET A 1 -22.67 4.21 4.18
CA MET A 1 -21.48 3.80 4.98
C MET A 1 -20.64 5.04 5.21
N GLU A 2 -20.33 5.37 6.46
CA GLU A 2 -19.37 6.44 6.73
C GLU A 2 -17.99 5.96 6.31
N MET A 3 -17.36 6.67 5.38
CA MET A 3 -16.03 6.27 4.87
C MET A 3 -14.98 6.48 5.97
N LEU A 4 -14.29 5.41 6.36
CA LEU A 4 -13.22 5.45 7.36
C LEU A 4 -11.93 6.01 6.73
N ILE A 5 -11.91 7.33 6.52
CA ILE A 5 -10.75 8.04 5.98
C ILE A 5 -10.22 8.99 7.07
N ASN A 6 -9.01 8.72 7.54
CA ASN A 6 -8.28 9.68 8.36
C ASN A 6 -7.49 10.62 7.43
N ARG A 7 -7.77 11.91 7.50
CA ARG A 7 -7.09 12.95 6.70
C ARG A 7 -5.89 13.56 7.41
N ASP A 8 -5.74 13.28 8.70
CA ASP A 8 -4.58 13.72 9.46
C ASP A 8 -3.38 12.85 9.09
N PHE A 9 -2.31 13.51 8.69
CA PHE A 9 -1.09 12.83 8.31
C PHE A 9 0.12 13.47 9.01
N PRO A 10 1.06 12.69 9.54
CA PRO A 10 2.27 13.21 10.15
C PRO A 10 3.07 14.07 9.15
N LYS A 11 3.86 15.00 9.69
CA LYS A 11 4.76 15.80 8.84
C LYS A 11 5.70 14.88 8.05
N ARG A 12 5.70 15.02 6.74
CA ARG A 12 6.58 14.24 5.86
C ARG A 12 8.04 14.62 6.08
N PRO A 13 8.96 13.65 6.10
CA PRO A 13 10.39 13.91 6.16
C PRO A 13 10.89 14.69 4.93
N GLU A 14 12.03 15.34 5.08
CA GLU A 14 12.71 15.97 3.96
C GLU A 14 13.19 14.92 2.96
N LYS A 15 13.05 15.21 1.68
CA LYS A 15 13.38 14.29 0.59
C LYS A 15 14.82 13.78 0.66
N ASN A 16 15.78 14.65 0.98
CA ASN A 16 17.19 14.26 1.10
C ASN A 16 17.43 13.14 2.12
N LYS A 17 16.69 13.13 3.23
CA LYS A 17 16.78 12.07 4.25
C LYS A 17 16.22 10.74 3.71
N LEU A 18 15.14 10.79 2.95
CA LEU A 18 14.59 9.59 2.30
C LEU A 18 15.57 9.05 1.23
N ASP A 19 16.20 9.93 0.46
CA ASP A 19 17.19 9.54 -0.54
C ASP A 19 18.45 8.93 0.11
N GLU A 20 18.87 9.42 1.29
CA GLU A 20 19.93 8.80 2.08
C GLU A 20 19.53 7.38 2.55
N LEU A 21 18.30 7.18 3.07
CA LEU A 21 17.81 5.89 3.49
C LEU A 21 17.80 4.85 2.36
N LYS A 22 17.45 5.24 1.14
CA LYS A 22 17.51 4.36 -0.04
C LYS A 22 18.90 3.80 -0.32
N SER A 23 19.95 4.52 0.06
CA SER A 23 21.33 4.08 -0.13
C SER A 23 21.79 3.07 0.94
N ILE A 24 21.06 2.95 2.05
CA ILE A 24 21.38 2.04 3.15
C ILE A 24 20.72 0.69 2.90
N GLY A 25 21.47 -0.39 3.05
CA GLY A 25 20.92 -1.74 2.91
C GLY A 25 19.90 -2.05 4.01
N SER A 26 18.79 -2.69 3.64
CA SER A 26 17.70 -3.05 4.56
C SER A 26 18.15 -3.87 5.77
N ALA A 27 19.19 -4.70 5.62
CA ALA A 27 19.78 -5.46 6.72
C ALA A 27 20.40 -4.53 7.79
N THR A 28 21.08 -3.46 7.37
CA THR A 28 21.65 -2.46 8.27
C THR A 28 20.53 -1.69 8.98
N ILE A 29 19.52 -1.24 8.25
CA ILE A 29 18.36 -0.54 8.83
C ILE A 29 17.66 -1.43 9.88
N SER A 30 17.44 -2.71 9.58
CA SER A 30 16.83 -3.66 10.51
C SER A 30 17.66 -3.82 11.80
N ALA A 31 18.99 -3.90 11.70
CA ALA A 31 19.86 -3.99 12.87
C ALA A 31 19.82 -2.70 13.71
N GLU A 32 19.85 -1.53 13.06
CA GLU A 32 19.80 -0.25 13.76
C GLU A 32 18.43 0.01 14.42
N LEU A 33 17.34 -0.40 13.81
CA LEU A 33 16.00 -0.34 14.43
C LEU A 33 15.94 -1.15 15.72
N LYS A 34 16.59 -2.31 15.77
CA LYS A 34 16.71 -3.08 17.00
C LYS A 34 17.53 -2.33 18.07
N HIS A 35 18.68 -1.79 17.70
CA HIS A 35 19.57 -1.10 18.64
C HIS A 35 19.01 0.23 19.14
N LEU A 36 18.45 1.04 18.24
CA LEU A 36 18.03 2.40 18.57
C LEU A 36 16.59 2.50 19.08
N ALA A 37 15.70 1.63 18.59
CA ALA A 37 14.26 1.70 18.89
C ALA A 37 13.71 0.45 19.58
N GLY A 38 14.50 -0.60 19.75
CA GLY A 38 14.05 -1.87 20.34
C GLY A 38 13.08 -2.66 19.47
N ILE A 39 13.04 -2.37 18.16
CA ILE A 39 12.19 -3.08 17.20
C ILE A 39 12.92 -4.36 16.75
N GLU A 40 12.50 -5.49 17.29
CA GLU A 40 13.16 -6.79 17.05
C GLU A 40 12.97 -7.31 15.63
N ASP A 41 11.79 -7.09 15.04
CA ASP A 41 11.44 -7.59 13.71
C ASP A 41 10.58 -6.56 12.96
N SER A 42 11.21 -5.89 11.99
CA SER A 42 10.58 -4.88 11.13
C SER A 42 10.22 -5.41 9.75
N PHE A 43 10.58 -6.66 9.42
CA PHE A 43 10.42 -7.21 8.08
C PHE A 43 8.97 -7.63 7.80
N MET A 44 8.35 -7.03 6.76
CA MET A 44 7.04 -7.43 6.26
C MET A 44 7.16 -8.73 5.46
N LEU A 45 6.72 -9.84 6.06
CA LEU A 45 6.79 -11.16 5.44
C LEU A 45 5.65 -11.36 4.45
N GLY A 46 5.96 -11.73 3.23
CA GLY A 46 4.98 -12.10 2.20
C GLY A 46 5.08 -11.27 0.93
N PRO A 47 4.90 -9.94 0.96
CA PRO A 47 5.16 -9.12 -0.23
C PRO A 47 6.59 -9.28 -0.74
N LYS A 48 6.73 -9.52 -2.04
CA LYS A 48 8.02 -9.65 -2.72
C LYS A 48 8.13 -8.62 -3.81
N THR A 49 9.36 -8.16 -4.08
CA THR A 49 9.59 -7.22 -5.19
C THR A 49 9.10 -7.80 -6.52
N CYS A 50 8.32 -7.02 -7.23
CA CYS A 50 7.89 -7.33 -8.60
C CYS A 50 8.86 -6.76 -9.63
N ASN A 51 9.66 -5.78 -9.24
CA ASN A 51 10.68 -5.10 -10.07
C ASN A 51 12.06 -5.23 -9.39
N PRO A 52 12.84 -6.28 -9.68
CA PRO A 52 14.16 -6.46 -9.07
C PRO A 52 15.08 -5.28 -9.30
N GLY A 53 15.86 -4.92 -8.27
CA GLY A 53 16.84 -3.82 -8.34
C GLY A 53 16.30 -2.45 -7.95
N GLN A 54 15.01 -2.32 -7.60
CA GLN A 54 14.47 -1.09 -7.07
C GLN A 54 14.66 -0.98 -5.55
N SER A 55 14.94 0.24 -5.10
CA SER A 55 14.97 0.64 -3.70
C SER A 55 14.02 1.82 -3.51
N ILE A 56 13.19 1.76 -2.49
CA ILE A 56 12.22 2.81 -2.15
C ILE A 56 12.41 3.24 -0.71
N ALA A 57 12.10 4.49 -0.39
CA ALA A 57 11.94 4.97 0.97
C ALA A 57 10.96 6.13 0.98
N GLY A 58 9.96 6.05 1.84
CA GLY A 58 8.93 7.08 1.93
C GLY A 58 7.94 6.82 3.07
N PRO A 59 7.15 7.86 3.45
CA PRO A 59 6.13 7.71 4.47
C PRO A 59 4.92 6.92 3.96
N ALA A 60 4.39 6.07 4.82
CA ALA A 60 3.28 5.18 4.51
C ALA A 60 1.93 5.88 4.47
N ILE A 61 1.23 5.82 3.35
CA ILE A 61 -0.23 5.95 3.27
C ILE A 61 -0.80 4.54 3.42
N THR A 62 -1.55 4.29 4.47
CA THR A 62 -2.08 2.95 4.76
C THR A 62 -3.48 2.75 4.20
N LEU A 63 -3.74 1.55 3.70
CA LEU A 63 -5.03 1.12 3.17
C LEU A 63 -5.35 -0.29 3.68
N GLN A 64 -6.53 -0.47 4.25
CA GLN A 64 -7.00 -1.76 4.75
C GLN A 64 -8.16 -2.29 3.94
N PHE A 65 -8.09 -3.57 3.60
CA PHE A 65 -9.22 -4.36 3.09
C PHE A 65 -9.75 -5.29 4.16
N MET A 66 -11.06 -5.54 4.12
CA MET A 66 -11.75 -6.48 4.99
C MET A 66 -12.58 -7.47 4.17
N PRO A 67 -12.88 -8.66 4.71
CA PRO A 67 -13.84 -9.58 4.08
C PRO A 67 -15.20 -8.92 3.92
N ILE A 68 -15.85 -9.16 2.78
CA ILE A 68 -17.21 -8.70 2.54
C ILE A 68 -18.14 -9.35 3.56
N ARG A 69 -19.00 -8.52 4.12
CA ARG A 69 -20.15 -8.90 4.92
C ARG A 69 -21.38 -8.25 4.27
N GLU A 70 -22.25 -9.05 3.70
CA GLU A 70 -23.28 -8.64 2.75
C GLU A 70 -24.37 -7.75 3.38
N ASP A 71 -24.51 -7.79 4.72
CA ASP A 71 -25.40 -6.90 5.46
C ASP A 71 -24.77 -5.50 5.70
N TYR A 72 -23.43 -5.39 5.56
CA TYR A 72 -22.69 -4.17 5.80
C TYR A 72 -22.24 -3.49 4.50
N TYR A 73 -21.71 -4.25 3.55
CA TYR A 73 -21.14 -3.76 2.31
C TYR A 73 -21.99 -4.17 1.10
N LYS A 74 -22.43 -3.18 0.32
CA LYS A 74 -23.13 -3.37 -0.95
C LYS A 74 -22.37 -2.63 -2.03
N ASP A 75 -21.94 -3.35 -3.05
CA ASP A 75 -21.08 -2.86 -4.12
C ASP A 75 -21.78 -1.96 -5.15
N GLU A 76 -23.13 -1.95 -5.19
CA GLU A 76 -23.91 -1.20 -6.18
C GLU A 76 -23.55 0.30 -6.21
N ALA A 77 -23.31 0.91 -5.06
CA ALA A 77 -22.96 2.32 -4.98
C ALA A 77 -21.59 2.65 -5.58
N GLU A 78 -20.60 1.77 -5.43
CA GLU A 78 -19.25 1.98 -5.95
C GLU A 78 -19.18 1.95 -7.48
N TYR A 79 -20.08 1.22 -8.13
CA TYR A 79 -20.16 1.20 -9.60
C TYR A 79 -20.87 2.43 -10.18
N GLN A 80 -21.79 2.99 -9.42
CA GLN A 80 -22.52 4.21 -9.84
C GLN A 80 -21.67 5.46 -9.62
N ASN A 81 -20.87 5.49 -8.56
CA ASN A 81 -20.00 6.61 -8.24
C ASN A 81 -18.60 6.12 -7.85
N VAL A 82 -17.64 6.27 -8.76
CA VAL A 82 -16.25 5.86 -8.56
C VAL A 82 -15.56 6.59 -7.40
N GLU A 83 -16.07 7.77 -7.01
CA GLU A 83 -15.55 8.53 -5.88
C GLU A 83 -15.92 7.92 -4.52
N GLU A 84 -16.87 6.99 -4.49
CA GLU A 84 -17.19 6.21 -3.30
C GLU A 84 -16.26 5.02 -3.08
N GLN A 85 -15.41 4.73 -4.07
CA GLN A 85 -14.40 3.68 -3.96
C GLN A 85 -13.29 4.09 -2.98
N LEU A 86 -13.36 3.59 -1.76
CA LEU A 86 -12.48 4.00 -0.66
C LEU A 86 -10.98 3.86 -0.97
N HIS A 87 -10.58 2.83 -1.70
CA HIS A 87 -9.17 2.63 -2.08
C HIS A 87 -8.61 3.73 -2.99
N ARG A 88 -9.46 4.46 -3.74
CA ARG A 88 -9.03 5.66 -4.48
C ARG A 88 -8.59 6.79 -3.57
N HIS A 89 -9.21 6.90 -2.39
CA HIS A 89 -8.85 7.95 -1.44
C HIS A 89 -7.42 7.80 -0.90
N ALA A 90 -6.87 6.59 -0.84
CA ALA A 90 -5.44 6.41 -0.55
C ALA A 90 -4.57 7.09 -1.62
N LEU A 91 -4.94 6.97 -2.90
CA LEU A 91 -4.25 7.65 -4.01
C LEU A 91 -4.43 9.18 -3.94
N TYR A 92 -5.61 9.66 -3.56
CA TYR A 92 -5.91 11.09 -3.50
C TYR A 92 -5.18 11.78 -2.36
N LEU A 93 -5.05 11.12 -1.20
CA LEU A 93 -4.33 11.63 -0.03
C LEU A 93 -2.81 11.59 -0.19
N ALA A 94 -2.29 10.69 -1.02
CA ALA A 94 -0.86 10.56 -1.24
C ALA A 94 -0.27 11.81 -1.89
N GLU A 95 0.95 12.16 -1.50
CA GLU A 95 1.79 13.19 -2.10
C GLU A 95 3.04 12.58 -2.73
N ALA A 96 3.84 13.41 -3.40
CA ALA A 96 5.09 12.94 -3.99
C ALA A 96 6.05 12.40 -2.92
N GLY A 97 6.61 11.22 -3.16
CA GLY A 97 7.49 10.51 -2.23
C GLY A 97 6.78 9.59 -1.24
N ASP A 98 5.45 9.57 -1.18
CA ASP A 98 4.71 8.64 -0.32
C ASP A 98 4.75 7.21 -0.86
N ILE A 99 4.62 6.24 0.05
CA ILE A 99 4.45 4.82 -0.26
C ILE A 99 3.05 4.37 0.17
N ILE A 100 2.30 3.72 -0.72
CA ILE A 100 1.04 3.10 -0.33
C ILE A 100 1.31 1.71 0.23
N VAL A 101 0.87 1.48 1.47
CA VAL A 101 0.98 0.19 2.17
C VAL A 101 -0.40 -0.40 2.36
N VAL A 102 -0.61 -1.61 1.86
CA VAL A 102 -1.93 -2.24 1.79
C VAL A 102 -1.99 -3.52 2.60
N ASP A 103 -2.87 -3.55 3.58
CA ASP A 103 -3.36 -4.79 4.21
C ASP A 103 -4.50 -5.36 3.35
N ALA A 104 -4.18 -6.27 2.46
CA ALA A 104 -5.15 -7.04 1.69
C ALA A 104 -5.30 -8.47 2.24
N ARG A 105 -5.03 -8.66 3.54
CA ARG A 105 -5.26 -9.90 4.28
C ARG A 105 -4.47 -11.11 3.75
N GLY A 106 -3.41 -10.89 2.98
CA GLY A 106 -2.69 -11.96 2.30
C GLY A 106 -3.50 -12.67 1.20
N ASP A 107 -4.59 -12.07 0.72
CA ASP A 107 -5.47 -12.69 -0.27
C ASP A 107 -4.79 -12.78 -1.64
N PHE A 108 -4.76 -14.00 -2.20
CA PHE A 108 -4.23 -14.29 -3.53
C PHE A 108 -5.28 -14.18 -4.65
N ARG A 109 -6.55 -13.96 -4.32
CA ARG A 109 -7.64 -13.94 -5.28
C ARG A 109 -7.97 -12.53 -5.77
N SER A 110 -7.63 -11.51 -4.96
CA SER A 110 -8.07 -10.12 -5.13
C SER A 110 -6.96 -9.22 -5.62
N GLY A 111 -7.08 -8.69 -6.83
CA GLY A 111 -6.21 -7.64 -7.35
C GLY A 111 -6.70 -6.27 -6.87
N VAL A 112 -6.08 -5.75 -5.81
CA VAL A 112 -6.54 -4.52 -5.15
C VAL A 112 -6.22 -3.25 -5.93
N PHE A 113 -5.16 -3.26 -6.72
CA PHE A 113 -4.81 -2.21 -7.68
C PHE A 113 -4.55 -2.79 -9.07
N GLY A 114 -4.89 -2.03 -10.09
CA GLY A 114 -4.58 -2.30 -11.49
C GLY A 114 -3.76 -1.18 -12.12
N GLU A 115 -3.41 -1.35 -13.39
CA GLU A 115 -2.55 -0.42 -14.15
C GLU A 115 -2.97 1.05 -14.04
N MET A 116 -4.25 1.36 -14.20
CA MET A 116 -4.73 2.75 -14.13
C MET A 116 -4.42 3.42 -12.79
N MET A 117 -4.58 2.70 -11.68
CA MET A 117 -4.34 3.23 -10.34
C MET A 117 -2.85 3.36 -10.05
N VAL A 118 -2.05 2.39 -10.49
CA VAL A 118 -0.59 2.44 -10.40
C VAL A 118 -0.05 3.63 -11.20
N SER A 119 -0.51 3.81 -12.44
CA SER A 119 -0.10 4.94 -13.30
C SER A 119 -0.51 6.30 -12.71
N TYR A 120 -1.72 6.40 -12.15
CA TYR A 120 -2.16 7.61 -11.48
C TYR A 120 -1.26 7.97 -10.29
N PHE A 121 -0.95 6.99 -9.44
CA PHE A 121 -0.09 7.20 -8.28
C PHE A 121 1.34 7.58 -8.67
N GLN A 122 1.90 6.90 -9.66
CA GLN A 122 3.20 7.26 -10.22
C GLN A 122 3.19 8.69 -10.78
N GLY A 123 2.14 9.06 -11.52
CA GLY A 123 1.99 10.41 -12.08
C GLY A 123 1.92 11.51 -11.02
N LYS A 124 1.48 11.20 -9.80
CA LYS A 124 1.54 12.10 -8.63
C LYS A 124 2.94 12.17 -8.00
N GLY A 125 3.90 11.37 -8.45
CA GLY A 125 5.23 11.29 -7.86
C GLY A 125 5.31 10.30 -6.69
N GLY A 126 4.35 9.37 -6.59
CA GLY A 126 4.41 8.30 -5.59
C GLY A 126 5.68 7.46 -5.71
N GLU A 127 6.22 7.02 -4.59
CA GLU A 127 7.51 6.34 -4.51
C GLU A 127 7.38 4.83 -4.72
N GLY A 128 6.33 4.20 -4.21
CA GLY A 128 6.13 2.77 -4.34
C GLY A 128 4.87 2.24 -3.67
N MET A 129 4.60 0.94 -3.87
CA MET A 129 3.47 0.24 -3.26
C MET A 129 3.93 -1.06 -2.61
N ILE A 130 3.52 -1.29 -1.36
CA ILE A 130 3.69 -2.56 -0.64
C ILE A 130 2.30 -3.15 -0.42
N ILE A 131 2.04 -4.32 -0.99
CA ILE A 131 0.70 -4.92 -1.00
C ILE A 131 0.74 -6.31 -0.40
N ASP A 132 0.16 -6.47 0.78
CA ASP A 132 -0.02 -7.79 1.42
C ASP A 132 -1.21 -8.52 0.78
N GLY A 133 -1.09 -8.77 -0.51
CA GLY A 133 -2.08 -9.35 -1.41
C GLY A 133 -1.61 -9.30 -2.85
N CYS A 134 -2.54 -9.28 -3.81
CA CYS A 134 -2.23 -9.30 -5.24
C CYS A 134 -2.56 -7.97 -5.93
N ILE A 135 -1.88 -7.74 -7.06
CA ILE A 135 -2.24 -6.72 -8.06
C ILE A 135 -2.80 -7.39 -9.31
N ARG A 136 -3.51 -6.64 -10.13
CA ARG A 136 -3.94 -7.03 -11.48
C ARG A 136 -3.21 -6.23 -12.56
N ASP A 137 -3.46 -6.56 -13.82
CA ASP A 137 -2.86 -5.88 -14.98
C ASP A 137 -1.31 -5.86 -14.91
N SER A 138 -0.71 -6.92 -14.36
CA SER A 138 0.68 -6.97 -13.90
C SER A 138 1.67 -6.44 -14.93
N ARG A 139 1.56 -6.86 -16.21
CA ARG A 139 2.48 -6.41 -17.25
C ARG A 139 2.50 -4.87 -17.35
N LYS A 140 1.33 -4.25 -17.52
CA LYS A 140 1.22 -2.80 -17.69
C LYS A 140 1.53 -2.04 -16.41
N ALA A 141 1.12 -2.57 -15.24
CA ALA A 141 1.45 -2.00 -13.95
C ALA A 141 2.97 -1.94 -13.72
N LEU A 142 3.71 -2.99 -14.11
CA LEU A 142 5.17 -3.04 -13.97
C LEU A 142 5.90 -2.18 -15.03
N GLU A 143 5.34 -2.05 -16.23
CA GLU A 143 5.87 -1.16 -17.28
C GLU A 143 5.88 0.34 -16.85
N THR A 144 5.10 0.73 -15.84
CA THR A 144 5.15 2.08 -15.27
C THR A 144 6.50 2.41 -14.64
N GLY A 145 7.23 1.39 -14.17
CA GLY A 145 8.49 1.56 -13.45
C GLY A 145 8.33 1.91 -11.96
N LEU A 146 7.11 1.99 -11.42
CA LEU A 146 6.87 2.17 -10.00
C LEU A 146 7.40 0.97 -9.21
N GLY A 147 8.02 1.21 -8.04
CA GLY A 147 8.43 0.16 -7.11
C GLY A 147 7.23 -0.56 -6.53
N ILE A 148 7.06 -1.85 -6.83
CA ILE A 148 5.94 -2.65 -6.36
C ILE A 148 6.42 -3.91 -5.66
N TRP A 149 5.90 -4.12 -4.45
CA TRP A 149 6.01 -5.36 -3.70
C TRP A 149 4.61 -5.94 -3.49
N SER A 150 4.39 -7.17 -3.90
CA SER A 150 3.11 -7.87 -3.71
C SER A 150 3.31 -9.36 -3.43
N ARG A 151 2.25 -10.04 -3.01
CA ARG A 151 2.27 -11.51 -2.88
C ARG A 151 2.15 -12.21 -4.23
N GLY A 152 1.56 -11.56 -5.23
CA GLY A 152 1.34 -12.15 -6.55
C GLY A 152 0.45 -11.32 -7.46
N PHE A 153 -0.05 -11.98 -8.50
CA PHE A 153 -0.85 -11.39 -9.55
C PHE A 153 -2.14 -12.18 -9.74
N THR A 154 -3.25 -11.49 -10.05
CA THR A 154 -4.53 -12.10 -10.36
C THR A 154 -5.29 -11.24 -11.39
N PRO A 155 -6.10 -11.81 -12.27
CA PRO A 155 -6.95 -11.01 -13.17
C PRO A 155 -8.18 -10.43 -12.47
N ASN A 156 -8.57 -10.96 -11.30
CA ASN A 156 -9.77 -10.56 -10.60
C ASN A 156 -9.61 -9.21 -9.92
N TYR A 157 -10.66 -8.39 -9.89
CA TYR A 157 -10.70 -7.23 -9.01
C TYR A 157 -11.27 -7.62 -7.62
N HIS A 158 -11.01 -6.81 -6.61
CA HIS A 158 -11.21 -7.18 -5.20
C HIS A 158 -12.66 -7.56 -4.84
N ILE A 159 -13.68 -6.88 -5.40
CA ILE A 159 -15.09 -7.16 -5.10
C ILE A 159 -15.52 -8.56 -5.59
N GLN A 160 -14.98 -9.03 -6.72
CA GLN A 160 -15.30 -10.36 -7.24
C GLN A 160 -14.89 -11.49 -6.28
N THR A 161 -14.00 -11.23 -5.36
CA THR A 161 -13.31 -12.26 -4.59
C THR A 161 -13.56 -12.17 -3.10
N GLY A 162 -14.38 -11.25 -2.68
CA GLY A 162 -14.93 -11.20 -1.33
C GLY A 162 -14.17 -10.36 -0.32
N ILE A 163 -13.37 -9.38 -0.78
CA ILE A 163 -12.82 -8.33 0.08
C ILE A 163 -13.21 -6.95 -0.43
N PHE A 164 -13.30 -5.98 0.46
CA PHE A 164 -13.61 -4.59 0.13
C PHE A 164 -12.69 -3.63 0.88
N PRO A 165 -12.43 -2.42 0.33
CA PRO A 165 -11.64 -1.40 0.99
C PRO A 165 -12.40 -0.87 2.21
N PHE A 166 -11.79 -0.94 3.39
CA PHE A 166 -12.44 -0.67 4.67
C PHE A 166 -12.01 0.65 5.29
N SER A 167 -10.69 0.94 5.32
CA SER A 167 -10.17 2.16 5.92
C SER A 167 -8.93 2.68 5.20
N VAL A 168 -8.73 4.01 5.26
CA VAL A 168 -7.56 4.71 4.73
C VAL A 168 -6.92 5.54 5.83
N ASN A 169 -5.59 5.52 5.92
CA ASN A 169 -4.80 6.22 6.93
C ASN A 169 -5.16 5.86 8.38
N HIS A 170 -5.43 4.60 8.63
CA HIS A 170 -5.51 4.01 9.95
C HIS A 170 -4.38 2.99 10.14
N PRO A 171 -4.01 2.64 11.37
CA PRO A 171 -3.05 1.56 11.61
C PRO A 171 -3.51 0.25 10.96
N ILE A 172 -2.60 -0.44 10.30
CA ILE A 172 -2.87 -1.71 9.59
C ILE A 172 -1.87 -2.80 9.98
N ALA A 173 -2.17 -4.04 9.60
CA ALA A 173 -1.21 -5.14 9.65
C ALA A 173 -0.81 -5.51 8.21
N CYS A 174 0.46 -5.27 7.84
CA CYS A 174 0.98 -5.65 6.53
C CYS A 174 2.15 -6.63 6.69
N GLY A 175 2.05 -7.79 6.07
CA GLY A 175 3.09 -8.83 6.18
C GLY A 175 3.40 -9.24 7.62
N GLY A 176 2.41 -9.21 8.52
CA GLY A 176 2.56 -9.51 9.94
C GLY A 176 3.18 -8.39 10.77
N ARG A 177 3.35 -7.18 10.21
CA ARG A 177 3.86 -6.01 10.93
C ARG A 177 2.78 -4.95 11.11
N LEU A 178 2.78 -4.31 12.28
CA LEU A 178 1.97 -3.12 12.52
C LEU A 178 2.61 -1.94 11.78
N VAL A 179 1.81 -1.25 10.98
CA VAL A 179 2.23 -0.07 10.22
C VAL A 179 1.28 1.07 10.54
N PHE A 180 1.83 2.19 10.99
CA PHE A 180 1.09 3.42 11.19
C PHE A 180 1.19 4.34 9.96
N PRO A 181 0.17 5.18 9.70
CA PRO A 181 0.32 6.27 8.75
C PRO A 181 1.55 7.12 9.07
N GLY A 182 2.38 7.37 8.06
CA GLY A 182 3.62 8.14 8.20
C GLY A 182 4.86 7.36 8.62
N ASP A 183 4.75 6.07 8.95
CA ASP A 183 5.94 5.23 9.14
C ASP A 183 6.79 5.24 7.86
N ILE A 184 8.11 5.26 8.01
CA ILE A 184 9.03 5.20 6.88
C ILE A 184 9.25 3.75 6.50
N ILE A 185 8.90 3.47 5.25
CA ILE A 185 9.03 2.15 4.64
C ILE A 185 10.29 2.13 3.78
#